data_e6448fef3eba9d85fae88ecdf1342cde
#
_entry.id   e6448fef3eba9d85fae88ecdf1342cde
#
_cell.length_a   1.000
_cell.length_b   1.000
_cell.length_c   1.000
_cell.angle_alpha   90.00
_cell.angle_beta   90.00
_cell.angle_gamma   90.00
#
_symmetry.space_group_name_H-M   'P 1'
#
loop_
_entity.id
_entity.type
_entity.pdbx_description
1 polymer ?
#
loop_
_entity_poly.entity_id
_entity_poly.type
_entity_poly.pdbx_seq_one_letter_code
_entity_poly.pdbx_strand_id
1 'polypeptide(L)'
;MESGQALDAASNLLQSGDAELAAITYGHAVRWYSPGSGPVAHAVDALETLAREQEASGDALRALRTWRTLRSALFAIRHVYWPFEDRLTGANQRILALSTTGLPPEEVERHAALLARDPSPDTFWALVATIGFAVWVAVLFGLARRLVGDDGRFAWRAAAPWAAAFAATAGIWIAGLAFA
;
A
#
# COMPACT_ATOMS: atom_id res chain seq x y z
N MET A 1 11.68 12.26 9.20
CA MET A 1 12.13 11.33 10.28
C MET A 1 12.61 10.07 9.55
N GLU A 2 13.85 9.65 9.71
CA GLU A 2 14.37 8.44 9.07
C GLU A 2 13.93 7.19 9.83
N SER A 3 13.90 6.03 9.18
CA SER A 3 13.47 4.76 9.80
C SER A 3 14.22 4.43 11.10
N GLY A 4 15.52 4.73 11.17
CA GLY A 4 16.33 4.57 12.38
C GLY A 4 15.88 5.44 13.55
N GLN A 5 15.64 6.72 13.31
CA GLN A 5 15.14 7.65 14.34
C GLN A 5 13.77 7.23 14.89
N ALA A 6 12.89 6.73 14.00
CA ALA A 6 11.58 6.23 14.42
C ALA A 6 11.70 4.93 15.24
N LEU A 7 12.65 4.05 14.89
CA LEU A 7 12.95 2.84 15.64
C LEU A 7 13.44 3.17 17.05
N ASP A 8 14.40 4.10 17.18
CA ASP A 8 14.96 4.52 18.48
C ASP A 8 13.87 5.18 19.35
N ALA A 9 13.04 6.05 18.76
CA ALA A 9 11.92 6.68 19.45
C ALA A 9 10.91 5.64 19.97
N ALA A 10 10.57 4.65 19.15
CA ALA A 10 9.68 3.57 19.56
C ALA A 10 10.25 2.72 20.70
N SER A 11 11.55 2.42 20.65
CA SER A 11 12.24 1.68 21.70
C SER A 11 12.23 2.44 23.04
N ASN A 12 12.46 3.76 23.00
CA ASN A 12 12.39 4.61 24.20
C ASN A 12 10.97 4.66 24.79
N LEU A 13 9.94 4.73 23.94
CA LEU A 13 8.53 4.69 24.37
C LEU A 13 8.20 3.35 25.03
N LEU A 14 8.69 2.24 24.49
CA LEU A 14 8.49 0.92 25.07
C LEU A 14 9.16 0.82 26.46
N GLN A 15 10.38 1.34 26.59
CA GLN A 15 11.10 1.36 27.87
C GLN A 15 10.41 2.25 28.92
N SER A 16 9.74 3.34 28.49
CA SER A 16 8.95 4.20 29.39
C SER A 16 7.58 3.62 29.78
N GLY A 17 7.22 2.44 29.23
CA GLY A 17 5.97 1.75 29.52
C GLY A 17 4.80 2.12 28.61
N ASP A 18 5.00 3.00 27.64
CA ASP A 18 3.96 3.39 26.66
C ASP A 18 3.98 2.45 25.44
N ALA A 19 3.52 1.22 25.67
CA ALA A 19 3.49 0.18 24.65
C ALA A 19 2.56 0.50 23.47
N GLU A 20 1.50 1.29 23.68
CA GLU A 20 0.56 1.65 22.61
C GLU A 20 1.19 2.65 21.64
N LEU A 21 1.81 3.70 22.16
CA LEU A 21 2.51 4.69 21.34
C LEU A 21 3.77 4.09 20.69
N ALA A 22 4.46 3.18 21.40
CA ALA A 22 5.57 2.42 20.84
C ALA A 22 5.14 1.61 19.62
N ALA A 23 4.01 0.88 19.69
CA ALA A 23 3.48 0.11 18.58
C ALA A 23 3.17 0.99 17.35
N ILE A 24 2.54 2.14 17.55
CA ILE A 24 2.26 3.11 16.49
C ILE A 24 3.55 3.60 15.86
N THR A 25 4.54 3.96 16.68
CA THR A 25 5.83 4.51 16.22
C THR A 25 6.66 3.45 15.48
N TYR A 26 6.67 2.19 15.91
CA TYR A 26 7.24 1.08 15.14
C TYR A 26 6.54 0.92 13.80
N GLY A 27 5.20 1.01 13.75
CA GLY A 27 4.45 0.99 12.50
C GLY A 27 4.84 2.11 11.54
N HIS A 28 5.14 3.30 12.06
CA HIS A 28 5.70 4.39 11.25
C HIS A 28 7.11 4.06 10.75
N ALA A 29 7.98 3.47 11.57
CA ALA A 29 9.32 3.06 11.14
C ALA A 29 9.27 2.05 9.98
N VAL A 30 8.33 1.09 10.01
CA VAL A 30 8.11 0.13 8.92
C VAL A 30 7.74 0.82 7.61
N ARG A 31 6.91 1.86 7.64
CA ARG A 31 6.47 2.59 6.43
C ARG A 31 7.60 3.33 5.70
N TRP A 32 8.71 3.61 6.36
CA TRP A 32 9.92 4.16 5.74
C TRP A 32 10.80 3.07 5.09
N TYR A 33 10.16 2.04 4.54
CA TYR A 33 10.84 0.93 3.91
C TYR A 33 11.75 1.37 2.76
N SER A 34 12.97 0.88 2.82
CA SER A 34 13.94 0.92 1.73
C SER A 34 14.52 -0.49 1.58
N PRO A 35 14.67 -1.03 0.37
CA PRO A 35 15.24 -2.36 0.17
C PRO A 35 16.58 -2.52 0.88
N GLY A 36 16.73 -3.57 1.71
CA GLY A 36 17.93 -3.80 2.51
C GLY A 36 18.03 -3.00 3.82
N SER A 37 16.99 -2.25 4.20
CA SER A 37 16.96 -1.47 5.44
C SER A 37 16.83 -2.37 6.67
N GLY A 38 17.92 -2.50 7.45
CA GLY A 38 17.94 -3.22 8.72
C GLY A 38 16.95 -2.68 9.75
N PRO A 39 16.83 -1.35 9.96
CA PRO A 39 15.88 -0.77 10.91
C PRO A 39 14.43 -1.19 10.70
N VAL A 40 13.99 -1.39 9.44
CA VAL A 40 12.63 -1.83 9.14
C VAL A 40 12.39 -3.26 9.60
N ALA A 41 13.33 -4.18 9.36
CA ALA A 41 13.22 -5.56 9.84
C ALA A 41 13.14 -5.60 11.37
N HIS A 42 13.95 -4.80 12.05
CA HIS A 42 13.90 -4.69 13.52
C HIS A 42 12.56 -4.14 14.03
N ALA A 43 11.97 -3.16 13.34
CA ALA A 43 10.66 -2.62 13.70
C ALA A 43 9.54 -3.66 13.53
N VAL A 44 9.60 -4.48 12.47
CA VAL A 44 8.68 -5.60 12.25
C VAL A 44 8.82 -6.63 13.36
N ASP A 45 10.05 -7.05 13.71
CA ASP A 45 10.31 -8.01 14.79
C ASP A 45 9.86 -7.48 16.16
N ALA A 46 10.08 -6.18 16.43
CA ALA A 46 9.65 -5.55 17.68
C ALA A 46 8.11 -5.52 17.81
N LEU A 47 7.38 -5.18 16.72
CA LEU A 47 5.92 -5.22 16.71
C LEU A 47 5.38 -6.63 16.94
N GLU A 48 5.99 -7.63 16.31
CA GLU A 48 5.59 -9.01 16.45
C GLU A 48 5.83 -9.52 17.88
N THR A 49 6.99 -9.18 18.46
CA THR A 49 7.35 -9.53 19.85
C THR A 49 6.36 -8.89 20.82
N LEU A 50 6.12 -7.59 20.68
CA LEU A 50 5.18 -6.85 21.54
C LEU A 50 3.77 -7.45 21.48
N ALA A 51 3.28 -7.78 20.28
CA ALA A 51 1.97 -8.38 20.12
C ALA A 51 1.88 -9.75 20.81
N ARG A 52 2.91 -10.59 20.70
CA ARG A 52 2.99 -11.89 21.36
C ARG A 52 3.07 -11.77 22.89
N GLU A 53 3.82 -10.80 23.40
CA GLU A 53 3.88 -10.52 24.85
C GLU A 53 2.51 -10.08 25.39
N GLN A 54 1.78 -9.26 24.65
CA GLN A 54 0.41 -8.86 24.99
C GLN A 54 -0.56 -10.04 24.97
N GLU A 55 -0.44 -10.96 23.99
CA GLU A 55 -1.19 -12.21 24.00
C GLU A 55 -0.87 -13.07 25.23
N ALA A 56 0.41 -13.24 25.53
CA ALA A 56 0.85 -14.05 26.67
C ALA A 56 0.40 -13.48 28.03
N SER A 57 0.28 -12.15 28.13
CA SER A 57 -0.26 -11.48 29.32
C SER A 57 -1.79 -11.53 29.42
N GLY A 58 -2.48 -12.08 28.41
CA GLY A 58 -3.94 -12.16 28.36
C GLY A 58 -4.62 -10.88 27.87
N ASP A 59 -3.87 -9.86 27.45
CA ASP A 59 -4.43 -8.62 26.91
C ASP A 59 -4.74 -8.75 25.40
N ALA A 60 -5.75 -9.56 25.10
CA ALA A 60 -6.16 -9.85 23.73
C ALA A 60 -6.52 -8.59 22.91
N LEU A 61 -7.05 -7.55 23.59
CA LEU A 61 -7.43 -6.31 22.89
C LEU A 61 -6.22 -5.51 22.43
N ARG A 62 -5.20 -5.36 23.29
CA ARG A 62 -3.94 -4.68 22.91
C ARG A 62 -3.20 -5.51 21.87
N ALA A 63 -3.09 -6.82 22.06
CA ALA A 63 -2.48 -7.72 21.10
C ALA A 63 -3.13 -7.57 19.69
N LEU A 64 -4.47 -7.57 19.64
CA LEU A 64 -5.20 -7.39 18.37
C LEU A 64 -4.90 -6.04 17.71
N ARG A 65 -4.80 -4.96 18.49
CA ARG A 65 -4.43 -3.64 17.96
C ARG A 65 -3.00 -3.64 17.41
N THR A 66 -2.05 -4.23 18.12
CA THR A 66 -0.64 -4.32 17.69
C THR A 66 -0.50 -5.16 16.43
N TRP A 67 -1.18 -6.32 16.32
CA TRP A 67 -1.22 -7.11 15.10
C TRP A 67 -1.82 -6.36 13.90
N ARG A 68 -2.88 -5.58 14.12
CA ARG A 68 -3.49 -4.73 13.08
C ARG A 68 -2.54 -3.61 12.64
N THR A 69 -1.78 -3.02 13.57
CA THR A 69 -0.75 -2.03 13.25
C THR A 69 0.34 -2.64 12.38
N LEU A 70 0.86 -3.82 12.75
CA LEU A 70 1.83 -4.56 11.96
C LEU A 70 1.29 -4.85 10.55
N ARG A 71 0.09 -5.44 10.45
CA ARG A 71 -0.56 -5.71 9.18
C ARG A 71 -0.67 -4.45 8.31
N SER A 72 -1.18 -3.36 8.86
CA SER A 72 -1.33 -2.07 8.15
C SER A 72 0.01 -1.52 7.65
N ALA A 73 1.06 -1.61 8.47
CA ALA A 73 2.39 -1.17 8.09
C ALA A 73 3.00 -2.02 6.97
N LEU A 74 2.83 -3.35 7.04
CA LEU A 74 3.28 -4.28 5.99
C LEU A 74 2.52 -4.07 4.67
N PHE A 75 1.21 -3.80 4.72
CA PHE A 75 0.45 -3.44 3.52
C PHE A 75 0.95 -2.13 2.88
N ALA A 76 1.33 -1.14 3.68
CA ALA A 76 1.77 0.15 3.19
C ALA A 76 3.11 0.10 2.42
N ILE A 77 3.94 -0.92 2.66
CA ILE A 77 5.23 -1.11 1.98
C ILE A 77 5.20 -2.13 0.84
N ARG A 78 4.01 -2.64 0.51
CA ARG A 78 3.83 -3.53 -0.64
C ARG A 78 3.96 -2.74 -1.93
N HIS A 79 4.84 -3.22 -2.80
CA HIS A 79 5.05 -2.72 -4.15
C HIS A 79 5.02 -3.90 -5.13
N VAL A 80 5.75 -3.83 -6.23
CA VAL A 80 5.98 -4.96 -7.16
C VAL A 80 6.63 -6.17 -6.45
N TYR A 81 7.41 -5.89 -5.42
CA TYR A 81 8.02 -6.87 -4.52
C TYR A 81 7.27 -6.86 -3.17
N TRP A 82 7.06 -8.06 -2.60
CA TRP A 82 6.37 -8.26 -1.32
C TRP A 82 7.38 -8.57 -0.21
N PRO A 83 7.93 -7.55 0.45
CA PRO A 83 8.77 -7.80 1.60
C PRO A 83 7.90 -8.32 2.76
N PHE A 84 8.42 -9.28 3.50
CA PHE A 84 7.77 -9.82 4.71
C PHE A 84 6.39 -10.47 4.49
N GLU A 85 6.18 -11.16 3.36
CA GLU A 85 4.93 -11.87 3.06
C GLU A 85 4.56 -12.89 4.16
N ASP A 86 5.54 -13.66 4.64
CA ASP A 86 5.36 -14.63 5.73
C ASP A 86 4.85 -13.95 7.02
N ARG A 87 5.38 -12.77 7.34
CA ARG A 87 4.98 -11.99 8.52
C ARG A 87 3.56 -11.45 8.37
N LEU A 88 3.18 -11.02 7.17
CA LEU A 88 1.81 -10.60 6.87
C LEU A 88 0.82 -11.75 7.04
N THR A 89 1.17 -12.93 6.52
CA THR A 89 0.35 -14.15 6.67
C THR A 89 0.20 -14.52 8.14
N GLY A 90 1.29 -14.49 8.91
CA GLY A 90 1.27 -14.72 10.35
C GLY A 90 0.38 -13.73 11.10
N ALA A 91 0.50 -12.44 10.79
CA ALA A 91 -0.33 -11.39 11.39
C ALA A 91 -1.83 -11.61 11.08
N ASN A 92 -2.19 -11.96 9.84
CA ASN A 92 -3.57 -12.27 9.47
C ASN A 92 -4.14 -13.45 10.26
N GLN A 93 -3.35 -14.51 10.44
CA GLN A 93 -3.76 -15.68 11.24
C GLN A 93 -4.01 -15.30 12.71
N ARG A 94 -3.15 -14.49 13.31
CA ARG A 94 -3.32 -14.03 14.69
C ARG A 94 -4.51 -13.09 14.85
N ILE A 95 -4.69 -12.16 13.92
CA ILE A 95 -5.88 -11.28 13.90
C ILE A 95 -7.15 -12.12 13.81
N LEU A 96 -7.19 -13.12 12.92
CA LEU A 96 -8.33 -14.00 12.79
C LEU A 96 -8.61 -14.72 14.11
N ALA A 97 -7.60 -15.39 14.69
CA ALA A 97 -7.76 -16.13 15.93
C ALA A 97 -8.28 -15.25 17.09
N LEU A 98 -7.71 -14.04 17.27
CA LEU A 98 -8.11 -13.11 18.32
C LEU A 98 -9.49 -12.47 18.08
N SER A 99 -9.82 -12.16 16.83
CA SER A 99 -11.08 -11.47 16.51
C SER A 99 -12.30 -12.40 16.41
N THR A 100 -12.09 -13.72 16.26
CA THR A 100 -13.16 -14.69 16.08
C THR A 100 -13.35 -15.63 17.27
N THR A 101 -12.69 -15.36 18.40
CA THR A 101 -12.83 -16.16 19.61
C THR A 101 -14.28 -16.18 20.06
N GLY A 102 -14.89 -17.38 20.08
CA GLY A 102 -16.28 -17.57 20.48
C GLY A 102 -17.33 -17.30 19.39
N LEU A 103 -16.92 -16.99 18.16
CA LEU A 103 -17.84 -16.82 17.03
C LEU A 103 -18.18 -18.16 16.35
N PRO A 104 -19.36 -18.26 15.72
CA PRO A 104 -19.75 -19.42 14.94
C PRO A 104 -18.87 -19.55 13.67
N PRO A 105 -18.73 -20.79 13.12
CA PRO A 105 -17.85 -21.06 11.97
C PRO A 105 -18.12 -20.17 10.75
N GLU A 106 -19.36 -19.87 10.45
CA GLU A 106 -19.77 -19.00 9.32
C GLU A 106 -19.20 -17.57 9.43
N GLU A 107 -19.14 -17.05 10.65
CA GLU A 107 -18.57 -15.73 10.90
C GLU A 107 -17.02 -15.77 10.84
N VAL A 108 -16.42 -16.87 11.29
CA VAL A 108 -14.98 -17.09 11.14
C VAL A 108 -14.58 -17.09 9.67
N GLU A 109 -15.31 -17.83 8.82
CA GLU A 109 -15.08 -17.86 7.37
C GLU A 109 -15.25 -16.48 6.73
N ARG A 110 -16.28 -15.73 7.14
CA ARG A 110 -16.49 -14.36 6.64
C ARG A 110 -15.33 -13.42 7.02
N HIS A 111 -14.84 -13.49 8.26
CA HIS A 111 -13.68 -12.73 8.70
C HIS A 111 -12.41 -13.14 7.97
N ALA A 112 -12.20 -14.43 7.76
CA ALA A 112 -11.08 -14.94 6.99
C ALA A 112 -11.10 -14.41 5.54
N ALA A 113 -12.26 -14.44 4.89
CA ALA A 113 -12.45 -13.92 3.54
C ALA A 113 -12.17 -12.40 3.45
N LEU A 114 -12.56 -11.63 4.47
CA LEU A 114 -12.27 -10.20 4.55
C LEU A 114 -10.77 -9.93 4.73
N LEU A 115 -10.08 -10.72 5.55
CA LEU A 115 -8.64 -10.60 5.76
C LEU A 115 -7.83 -11.03 4.54
N ALA A 116 -8.33 -12.02 3.79
CA ALA A 116 -7.73 -12.48 2.55
C ALA A 116 -7.92 -11.50 1.38
N ARG A 117 -8.87 -10.56 1.51
CA ARG A 117 -9.10 -9.57 0.48
C ARG A 117 -7.88 -8.66 0.35
N ASP A 118 -7.32 -8.68 -0.84
CA ASP A 118 -6.22 -7.79 -1.20
C ASP A 118 -6.79 -6.47 -1.74
N PRO A 119 -6.67 -5.35 -1.01
CA PRO A 119 -7.12 -4.06 -1.48
C PRO A 119 -6.10 -3.37 -2.41
N SER A 120 -4.98 -4.04 -2.71
CA SER A 120 -3.97 -3.44 -3.59
C SER A 120 -4.51 -3.34 -5.03
N PRO A 121 -4.19 -2.26 -5.74
CA PRO A 121 -4.50 -2.14 -7.15
C PRO A 121 -3.88 -3.29 -7.94
N ASP A 122 -4.59 -3.79 -8.94
CA ASP A 122 -4.04 -4.77 -9.86
C ASP A 122 -2.82 -4.17 -10.56
N THR A 123 -1.65 -4.80 -10.37
CA THR A 123 -0.36 -4.30 -10.88
C THR A 123 -0.37 -4.13 -12.40
N PHE A 124 -1.05 -5.02 -13.12
CA PHE A 124 -1.17 -4.93 -14.57
C PHE A 124 -1.96 -3.68 -14.98
N TRP A 125 -3.13 -3.46 -14.38
CA TRP A 125 -3.96 -2.30 -14.67
C TRP A 125 -3.35 -0.99 -14.22
N ALA A 126 -2.65 -0.97 -13.08
CA ALA A 126 -1.88 0.18 -12.61
C ALA A 126 -0.77 0.56 -13.62
N LEU A 127 -0.12 -0.43 -14.22
CA LEU A 127 0.91 -0.23 -15.24
C LEU A 127 0.29 0.27 -16.55
N VAL A 128 -0.86 -0.29 -16.96
CA VAL A 128 -1.65 0.20 -18.11
C VAL A 128 -2.07 1.65 -17.91
N ALA A 129 -2.54 2.02 -16.70
CA ALA A 129 -2.90 3.40 -16.38
C ALA A 129 -1.69 4.34 -16.48
N THR A 130 -0.54 3.94 -15.94
CA THR A 130 0.68 4.76 -15.95
C THR A 130 1.22 4.96 -17.37
N ILE A 131 1.33 3.89 -18.16
CA ILE A 131 1.80 3.96 -19.55
C ILE A 131 0.79 4.72 -20.39
N GLY A 132 -0.51 4.43 -20.22
CA GLY A 132 -1.61 5.12 -20.91
C GLY A 132 -1.57 6.63 -20.69
N PHE A 133 -1.33 7.07 -19.46
CA PHE A 133 -1.15 8.48 -19.12
C PHE A 133 0.07 9.10 -19.84
N ALA A 134 1.23 8.44 -19.79
CA ALA A 134 2.43 8.94 -20.45
C ALA A 134 2.25 9.08 -21.96
N VAL A 135 1.64 8.10 -22.62
CA VAL A 135 1.32 8.14 -24.05
C VAL A 135 0.30 9.24 -24.34
N TRP A 136 -0.74 9.37 -23.53
CA TRP A 136 -1.75 10.43 -23.67
C TRP A 136 -1.13 11.83 -23.60
N VAL A 137 -0.22 12.07 -22.64
CA VAL A 137 0.52 13.34 -22.54
C VAL A 137 1.38 13.58 -23.79
N ALA A 138 2.08 12.57 -24.29
CA ALA A 138 2.89 12.69 -25.51
C ALA A 138 2.02 13.05 -26.74
N VAL A 139 0.86 12.41 -26.88
CA VAL A 139 -0.11 12.70 -27.94
C VAL A 139 -0.67 14.12 -27.81
N LEU A 140 -0.94 14.59 -26.58
CA LEU A 140 -1.38 15.96 -26.31
C LEU A 140 -0.37 16.99 -26.83
N PHE A 141 0.94 16.78 -26.56
CA PHE A 141 2.00 17.65 -27.08
C PHE A 141 2.08 17.60 -28.62
N GLY A 142 1.91 16.41 -29.22
CA GLY A 142 1.87 16.25 -30.67
C GLY A 142 0.68 16.98 -31.30
N LEU A 143 -0.49 16.86 -30.68
CA LEU A 143 -1.70 17.58 -31.10
C LEU A 143 -1.51 19.10 -31.00
N ALA A 144 -1.00 19.61 -29.88
CA ALA A 144 -0.76 21.03 -29.67
C ALA A 144 0.18 21.63 -30.73
N ARG A 145 1.25 20.89 -31.10
CA ARG A 145 2.19 21.33 -32.16
C ARG A 145 1.59 21.32 -33.57
N ARG A 146 0.58 20.47 -33.82
CA ARG A 146 -0.06 20.34 -35.14
C ARG A 146 -1.30 21.20 -35.30
N LEU A 147 -1.88 21.69 -34.20
CA LEU A 147 -3.03 22.57 -34.20
C LEU A 147 -2.72 23.95 -34.81
N VAL A 148 -1.49 24.43 -34.65
CA VAL A 148 -1.04 25.72 -35.17
C VAL A 148 -0.06 25.45 -36.30
N GLY A 149 -0.45 25.81 -37.53
CA GLY A 149 0.46 25.75 -38.68
C GLY A 149 1.56 26.81 -38.60
N ASP A 150 2.60 26.67 -39.40
CA ASP A 150 3.72 27.62 -39.45
C ASP A 150 3.27 29.05 -39.83
N ASP A 151 2.09 29.17 -40.47
CA ASP A 151 1.42 30.41 -40.84
C ASP A 151 0.53 31.00 -39.71
N GLY A 152 0.53 30.36 -38.50
CA GLY A 152 -0.30 30.76 -37.35
C GLY A 152 -1.80 30.45 -37.51
N ARG A 153 -2.20 29.72 -38.58
CA ARG A 153 -3.60 29.32 -38.83
C ARG A 153 -3.91 27.95 -38.27
N PHE A 154 -5.17 27.73 -37.93
CA PHE A 154 -5.66 26.45 -37.47
C PHE A 154 -5.64 25.37 -38.54
N ALA A 155 -4.84 24.32 -38.38
CA ALA A 155 -4.64 23.24 -39.35
C ALA A 155 -5.49 22.00 -39.01
N TRP A 156 -6.83 22.10 -39.08
CA TRP A 156 -7.76 21.03 -38.68
C TRP A 156 -7.50 19.68 -39.35
N ARG A 157 -7.18 19.68 -40.66
CA ARG A 157 -6.92 18.42 -41.36
C ARG A 157 -5.67 17.71 -40.90
N ALA A 158 -4.64 18.45 -40.47
CA ALA A 158 -3.42 17.87 -39.93
C ALA A 158 -3.60 17.45 -38.47
N ALA A 159 -4.51 18.11 -37.74
CA ALA A 159 -4.78 17.83 -36.34
C ALA A 159 -5.76 16.65 -36.12
N ALA A 160 -6.64 16.36 -37.08
CA ALA A 160 -7.68 15.32 -36.90
C ALA A 160 -7.17 13.93 -36.51
N PRO A 161 -6.09 13.35 -37.10
CA PRO A 161 -5.59 12.06 -36.67
C PRO A 161 -5.01 12.11 -35.22
N TRP A 162 -4.44 13.23 -34.81
CA TRP A 162 -3.93 13.43 -33.45
C TRP A 162 -5.06 13.57 -32.45
N ALA A 163 -6.17 14.20 -32.81
CA ALA A 163 -7.36 14.27 -31.95
C ALA A 163 -7.98 12.89 -31.73
N ALA A 164 -8.04 12.05 -32.79
CA ALA A 164 -8.48 10.68 -32.67
C ALA A 164 -7.55 9.84 -31.77
N ALA A 165 -6.22 9.98 -31.91
CA ALA A 165 -5.24 9.32 -31.05
C ALA A 165 -5.36 9.79 -29.61
N PHE A 166 -5.58 11.09 -29.37
CA PHE A 166 -5.80 11.66 -28.05
C PHE A 166 -7.01 11.03 -27.35
N ALA A 167 -8.14 10.91 -28.05
CA ALA A 167 -9.35 10.29 -27.51
C ALA A 167 -9.13 8.80 -27.21
N ALA A 168 -8.47 8.06 -28.10
CA ALA A 168 -8.17 6.65 -27.90
C ALA A 168 -7.25 6.41 -26.70
N THR A 169 -6.17 7.18 -26.57
CA THR A 169 -5.22 7.04 -25.46
C THR A 169 -5.82 7.47 -24.12
N ALA A 170 -6.70 8.48 -24.11
CA ALA A 170 -7.50 8.84 -22.93
C ALA A 170 -8.40 7.68 -22.48
N GLY A 171 -9.04 6.98 -23.44
CA GLY A 171 -9.86 5.80 -23.14
C GLY A 171 -9.06 4.66 -22.51
N ILE A 172 -7.85 4.38 -23.01
CA ILE A 172 -6.94 3.37 -22.42
C ILE A 172 -6.54 3.75 -21.00
N TRP A 173 -6.17 5.00 -20.76
CA TRP A 173 -5.82 5.51 -19.43
C TRP A 173 -6.99 5.38 -18.44
N ILE A 174 -8.20 5.83 -18.84
CA ILE A 174 -9.41 5.73 -18.01
C ILE A 174 -9.74 4.27 -17.71
N ALA A 175 -9.65 3.37 -18.70
CA ALA A 175 -9.85 1.94 -18.47
C ALA A 175 -8.82 1.38 -17.48
N GLY A 176 -7.55 1.75 -17.62
CA GLY A 176 -6.52 1.38 -16.65
C GLY A 176 -6.86 1.81 -15.22
N LEU A 177 -7.38 3.04 -15.03
CA LEU A 177 -7.80 3.53 -13.71
C LEU A 177 -9.06 2.84 -13.17
N ALA A 178 -9.97 2.42 -14.05
CA ALA A 178 -11.23 1.79 -13.64
C ALA A 178 -11.05 0.35 -13.16
N PHE A 179 -10.00 -0.33 -13.63
CA PHE A 179 -9.70 -1.73 -13.30
C PHE A 179 -8.47 -1.91 -12.39
N ALA A 180 -7.71 -0.83 -12.10
CA ALA A 180 -6.64 -0.83 -11.10
C ALA A 180 -7.20 -0.76 -9.68
#